data_0f35e7bb079005d3d00253ccaec670d3
#
_entry.id   0f35e7bb079005d3d00253ccaec670d3
#
_cell.length_a   1.000
_cell.length_b   1.000
_cell.length_c   1.000
_cell.angle_alpha   90.00
_cell.angle_beta   90.00
_cell.angle_gamma   90.00
#
_symmetry.space_group_name_H-M   'P 1'
#
loop_
_entity.id
_entity.type
_entity.pdbx_description
1 polymer ?
#
loop_
_entity_poly.entity_id
_entity_poly.type
_entity_poly.pdbx_seq_one_letter_code
_entity_poly.pdbx_strand_id
1 'polypeptide(L)'
;MAHTALIVHLDIKSELFPEFLDLIAAHAATSLQHEAGCLRFDVMLSTETETHVILIEVYENDQALEKHLASEHMTRYLEQVDPMIENRQRYRWECPETVFYLREYGSVSLGDLVPRID
;
A
#
# COMPACT_ATOMS: atom_id res chain seq x y z
N MET A 1 -19.88 2.80 -1.85
CA MET A 1 -19.29 1.47 -1.93
C MET A 1 -17.97 1.42 -1.19
N ALA A 2 -17.59 0.27 -0.73
CA ALA A 2 -16.35 0.12 0.01
C ALA A 2 -15.13 0.08 -0.89
N HIS A 3 -14.02 0.55 -0.38
CA HIS A 3 -12.73 0.38 -1.04
C HIS A 3 -12.09 -0.92 -0.58
N THR A 4 -11.10 -1.37 -1.32
CA THR A 4 -10.34 -2.58 -1.00
C THR A 4 -8.96 -2.16 -0.53
N ALA A 5 -8.58 -2.60 0.66
CA ALA A 5 -7.25 -2.35 1.20
C ALA A 5 -6.43 -3.64 1.21
N LEU A 6 -5.15 -3.50 0.96
CA LEU A 6 -4.18 -4.58 1.06
C LEU A 6 -3.10 -4.13 2.03
N ILE A 7 -2.90 -4.91 3.08
CA ILE A 7 -1.83 -4.67 4.05
C ILE A 7 -0.81 -5.79 3.86
N VAL A 8 0.43 -5.42 3.58
CA VAL A 8 1.50 -6.38 3.31
C VAL A 8 2.61 -6.21 4.32
N HIS A 9 2.98 -7.29 4.99
CA HIS A 9 4.14 -7.32 5.88
C HIS A 9 5.28 -8.04 5.17
N LEU A 10 6.44 -7.42 5.15
CA LEU A 10 7.61 -7.97 4.49
C LEU A 10 8.81 -7.94 5.43
N ASP A 11 9.53 -9.04 5.49
CA ASP A 11 10.85 -9.08 6.09
C ASP A 11 11.86 -9.20 4.96
N ILE A 12 12.80 -8.28 4.89
CA ILE A 12 13.74 -8.16 3.79
C ILE A 12 15.12 -8.59 4.25
N LYS A 13 15.87 -9.24 3.38
CA LYS A 13 17.27 -9.57 3.66
C LYS A 13 18.04 -8.29 3.90
N SER A 14 18.76 -8.23 5.01
CA SER A 14 19.36 -6.98 5.48
C SER A 14 20.33 -6.36 4.47
N GLU A 15 21.14 -7.19 3.82
CA GLU A 15 22.13 -6.71 2.85
C GLU A 15 21.48 -6.15 1.57
N LEU A 16 20.20 -6.48 1.32
CA LEU A 16 19.47 -6.01 0.13
C LEU A 16 18.45 -4.91 0.47
N PHE A 17 18.39 -4.52 1.72
CA PHE A 17 17.35 -3.58 2.15
C PHE A 17 17.40 -2.22 1.45
N PRO A 18 18.56 -1.57 1.27
CA PRO A 18 18.59 -0.30 0.53
C PRO A 18 18.09 -0.42 -0.90
N GLU A 19 18.47 -1.50 -1.59
CA GLU A 19 18.01 -1.75 -2.95
C GLU A 19 16.49 -2.00 -2.97
N PHE A 20 15.98 -2.76 -2.00
CA PHE A 20 14.56 -3.00 -1.88
C PHE A 20 13.79 -1.68 -1.73
N LEU A 21 14.28 -0.77 -0.90
CA LEU A 21 13.59 0.51 -0.67
C LEU A 21 13.48 1.33 -1.95
N ASP A 22 14.52 1.32 -2.78
CA ASP A 22 14.46 2.01 -4.08
C ASP A 22 13.41 1.38 -5.00
N LEU A 23 13.35 0.05 -5.01
CA LEU A 23 12.42 -0.66 -5.88
C LEU A 23 10.96 -0.48 -5.43
N ILE A 24 10.70 -0.55 -4.12
CA ILE A 24 9.33 -0.35 -3.64
C ILE A 24 8.87 1.09 -3.81
N ALA A 25 9.76 2.06 -3.64
CA ALA A 25 9.42 3.46 -3.87
C ALA A 25 9.03 3.70 -5.33
N ALA A 26 9.80 3.13 -6.26
CA ALA A 26 9.48 3.23 -7.68
C ALA A 26 8.16 2.54 -8.02
N HIS A 27 7.91 1.37 -7.45
CA HIS A 27 6.67 0.63 -7.68
C HIS A 27 5.45 1.38 -7.15
N ALA A 28 5.55 1.94 -5.94
CA ALA A 28 4.49 2.74 -5.35
C ALA A 28 4.17 3.97 -6.22
N ALA A 29 5.20 4.67 -6.66
CA ALA A 29 5.03 5.85 -7.52
C ALA A 29 4.38 5.48 -8.85
N THR A 30 4.82 4.39 -9.48
CA THR A 30 4.25 3.92 -10.74
C THR A 30 2.78 3.56 -10.57
N SER A 31 2.44 2.85 -9.50
CA SER A 31 1.06 2.44 -9.22
C SER A 31 0.15 3.67 -9.06
N LEU A 32 0.60 4.66 -8.28
CA LEU A 32 -0.19 5.87 -8.05
C LEU A 32 -0.33 6.72 -9.31
N GLN A 33 0.70 6.76 -10.15
CA GLN A 33 0.69 7.57 -11.37
C GLN A 33 -0.09 6.95 -12.52
N HIS A 34 -0.06 5.62 -12.64
CA HIS A 34 -0.59 4.94 -13.82
C HIS A 34 -1.86 4.14 -13.57
N GLU A 35 -2.24 3.93 -12.33
CA GLU A 35 -3.46 3.19 -12.00
C GLU A 35 -4.47 4.12 -11.36
N ALA A 36 -5.49 4.50 -12.11
CA ALA A 36 -6.53 5.40 -11.60
C ALA A 36 -7.23 4.85 -10.36
N GLY A 37 -7.32 3.53 -10.25
CA GLY A 37 -7.95 2.87 -9.12
C GLY A 37 -7.05 2.65 -7.90
N CYS A 38 -5.77 3.00 -7.99
CA CYS A 38 -4.86 2.95 -6.85
C CYS A 38 -4.95 4.28 -6.11
N LEU A 39 -5.60 4.28 -4.95
CA LEU A 39 -5.89 5.51 -4.21
C LEU A 39 -4.83 5.87 -3.19
N ARG A 40 -4.10 4.87 -2.70
CA ARG A 40 -3.11 5.07 -1.66
C ARG A 40 -2.07 3.96 -1.73
N PHE A 41 -0.82 4.32 -1.50
CA PHE A 41 0.27 3.34 -1.43
C PHE A 41 1.33 3.89 -0.48
N ASP A 42 1.33 3.41 0.77
CA ASP A 42 2.26 3.85 1.80
C ASP A 42 3.29 2.76 2.06
N VAL A 43 4.53 3.19 2.25
CA VAL A 43 5.62 2.31 2.67
C VAL A 43 6.02 2.75 4.07
N MET A 44 5.93 1.83 5.03
CA MET A 44 6.22 2.12 6.43
C MET A 44 7.35 1.23 6.91
N LEU A 45 8.32 1.84 7.57
CA LEU A 45 9.48 1.13 8.08
C LEU A 45 9.34 0.94 9.58
N SER A 46 9.66 -0.26 10.06
CA SER A 46 9.64 -0.53 11.49
C SER A 46 10.74 0.25 12.18
N THR A 47 10.43 0.81 13.35
CA THR A 47 11.43 1.46 14.20
C THR A 47 12.06 0.46 15.17
N GLU A 48 11.55 -0.75 15.24
CA GLU A 48 12.01 -1.77 16.17
C GLU A 48 12.76 -2.90 15.49
N THR A 49 12.30 -3.31 14.30
CA THR A 49 12.92 -4.38 13.53
C THR A 49 13.42 -3.79 12.21
N GLU A 50 14.72 -3.72 12.08
CA GLU A 50 15.40 -2.95 11.04
C GLU A 50 14.95 -3.23 9.61
N THR A 51 14.62 -4.45 9.26
CA THR A 51 14.31 -4.83 7.89
C THR A 51 12.86 -5.22 7.68
N HIS A 52 11.99 -4.86 8.61
CA HIS A 52 10.56 -5.11 8.50
C HIS A 52 9.86 -3.91 7.87
N VAL A 53 9.07 -4.16 6.85
CA VAL A 53 8.35 -3.14 6.08
C VAL A 53 6.87 -3.50 6.03
N ILE A 54 6.02 -2.49 6.15
CA ILE A 54 4.58 -2.65 5.94
C ILE A 54 4.18 -1.77 4.77
N LEU A 55 3.42 -2.36 3.83
CA LEU A 55 2.80 -1.62 2.74
C LEU A 55 1.32 -1.47 3.05
N ILE A 56 0.81 -0.27 2.92
CA ILE A 56 -0.63 0.00 3.04
C ILE A 56 -1.09 0.50 1.69
N GLU A 57 -1.94 -0.30 1.05
CA GLU A 57 -2.42 -0.03 -0.29
C GLU A 57 -3.94 0.04 -0.26
N VAL A 58 -4.50 1.05 -0.90
CA VAL A 58 -5.96 1.18 -1.00
C VAL A 58 -6.33 1.34 -2.45
N TYR A 59 -7.28 0.53 -2.90
CA TYR A 59 -7.78 0.52 -4.27
C TYR A 59 -9.27 0.86 -4.25
N GLU A 60 -9.73 1.45 -5.35
CA GLU A 60 -11.11 1.87 -5.48
C GLU A 60 -12.09 0.73 -5.21
N ASN A 61 -11.77 -0.47 -5.70
CA ASN A 61 -12.57 -1.68 -5.53
C ASN A 61 -11.72 -2.91 -5.79
N ASP A 62 -12.32 -4.10 -5.69
CA ASP A 62 -11.60 -5.36 -5.93
C ASP A 62 -11.07 -5.45 -7.36
N GLN A 63 -11.80 -4.91 -8.33
CA GLN A 63 -11.34 -4.94 -9.71
C GLN A 63 -10.07 -4.12 -9.90
N ALA A 64 -9.97 -2.98 -9.25
CA ALA A 64 -8.76 -2.16 -9.30
C ALA A 64 -7.56 -2.89 -8.70
N LEU A 65 -7.78 -3.60 -7.60
CA LEU A 65 -6.72 -4.43 -7.02
C LEU A 65 -6.30 -5.55 -7.97
N GLU A 66 -7.26 -6.23 -8.59
CA GLU A 66 -6.94 -7.29 -9.54
C GLU A 66 -6.16 -6.75 -10.75
N LYS A 67 -6.50 -5.57 -11.24
CA LYS A 67 -5.73 -4.92 -12.30
C LYS A 67 -4.30 -4.63 -11.86
N HIS A 68 -4.12 -4.16 -10.62
CA HIS A 68 -2.80 -3.92 -10.07
C HIS A 68 -1.97 -5.21 -10.06
N LEU A 69 -2.55 -6.28 -9.53
CA LEU A 69 -1.86 -7.56 -9.40
C LEU A 69 -1.50 -8.17 -10.78
N ALA A 70 -2.28 -7.85 -11.81
CA ALA A 70 -2.04 -8.36 -13.17
C ALA A 70 -1.18 -7.42 -14.02
N SER A 71 -0.77 -6.27 -13.50
CA SER A 71 -0.04 -5.28 -14.29
C SER A 71 1.38 -5.70 -14.59
N GLU A 72 1.92 -5.15 -15.70
CA GLU A 72 3.32 -5.40 -16.06
C GLU A 72 4.29 -4.89 -15.00
N HIS A 73 4.02 -3.72 -14.44
CA HIS A 73 4.93 -3.17 -13.43
C HIS A 73 4.91 -4.02 -12.15
N MET A 74 3.78 -4.64 -11.81
CA MET A 74 3.74 -5.57 -10.69
C MET A 74 4.58 -6.81 -10.96
N THR A 75 4.47 -7.36 -12.18
CA THR A 75 5.27 -8.52 -12.58
C THR A 75 6.76 -8.21 -12.50
N ARG A 76 7.17 -7.07 -13.05
CA ARG A 76 8.59 -6.67 -13.01
C ARG A 76 9.07 -6.44 -11.58
N TYR A 77 8.25 -5.79 -10.77
CA TYR A 77 8.57 -5.55 -9.36
C TYR A 77 8.78 -6.87 -8.63
N LEU A 78 7.86 -7.82 -8.76
CA LEU A 78 7.97 -9.12 -8.09
C LEU A 78 9.21 -9.89 -8.54
N GLU A 79 9.54 -9.88 -9.83
CA GLU A 79 10.75 -10.54 -10.32
C GLU A 79 12.00 -9.99 -9.66
N GLN A 80 12.04 -8.69 -9.40
CA GLN A 80 13.19 -8.05 -8.79
C GLN A 80 13.26 -8.25 -7.29
N VAL A 81 12.12 -8.19 -6.59
CA VAL A 81 12.11 -8.18 -5.13
C VAL A 81 11.93 -9.54 -4.49
N ASP A 82 11.33 -10.52 -5.18
CA ASP A 82 11.11 -11.84 -4.58
C ASP A 82 12.38 -12.45 -3.98
N PRO A 83 13.54 -12.37 -4.65
CA PRO A 83 14.78 -12.90 -4.05
C PRO A 83 15.24 -12.16 -2.81
N MET A 84 14.72 -10.94 -2.57
CA MET A 84 15.11 -10.10 -1.44
C MET A 84 14.28 -10.36 -0.19
N ILE A 85 13.14 -11.04 -0.36
CA ILE A 85 12.14 -11.17 0.69
C ILE A 85 12.35 -12.50 1.42
N GLU A 86 12.49 -12.41 2.76
CA GLU A 86 12.58 -13.59 3.62
C GLU A 86 11.21 -14.08 4.04
N ASN A 87 10.28 -13.15 4.27
CA ASN A 87 8.94 -13.51 4.72
C ASN A 87 7.94 -12.48 4.20
N ARG A 88 6.77 -12.96 3.83
CA ARG A 88 5.69 -12.12 3.29
C ARG A 88 4.36 -12.58 3.85
N GLN A 89 3.56 -11.60 4.33
CA GLN A 89 2.19 -11.84 4.76
C GLN A 89 1.30 -10.77 4.15
N ARG A 90 0.19 -11.17 3.58
CA ARG A 90 -0.76 -10.27 2.93
C ARG A 90 -2.12 -10.42 3.59
N TYR A 91 -2.78 -9.28 3.83
CA TYR A 91 -4.11 -9.24 4.41
C TYR A 91 -4.96 -8.33 3.55
N ARG A 92 -6.09 -8.84 3.09
CA ARG A 92 -7.06 -8.06 2.33
C ARG A 92 -8.17 -7.61 3.27
N TRP A 93 -8.50 -6.33 3.20
CA TRP A 93 -9.49 -5.70 4.06
C TRP A 93 -10.49 -4.94 3.23
N GLU A 94 -11.72 -4.83 3.73
CA GLU A 94 -12.69 -3.91 3.19
C GLU A 94 -12.55 -2.60 3.95
N CYS A 95 -12.36 -1.50 3.20
CA CYS A 95 -12.25 -0.17 3.78
C CYS A 95 -13.58 0.52 3.54
N PRO A 96 -14.44 0.67 4.56
CA PRO A 96 -15.74 1.30 4.37
C PRO A 96 -15.57 2.72 3.86
N GLU A 97 -16.35 3.07 2.83
CA GLU A 97 -16.25 4.44 2.31
C GLU A 97 -16.84 5.47 3.23
N THR A 98 -17.50 5.03 4.29
CA THR A 98 -18.22 5.92 5.17
C THR A 98 -17.33 6.76 6.06
N VAL A 99 -16.26 6.18 6.60
CA VAL A 99 -15.50 6.86 7.64
C VAL A 99 -14.02 6.61 7.55
N PHE A 100 -13.24 7.67 7.59
CA PHE A 100 -11.83 7.63 7.96
C PHE A 100 -11.54 8.91 8.74
N TYR A 101 -10.43 8.90 9.47
CA TYR A 101 -10.08 10.01 10.35
C TYR A 101 -8.75 10.61 9.94
N LEU A 102 -8.76 11.94 9.77
CA LEU A 102 -7.57 12.72 9.48
C LEU A 102 -7.40 13.74 10.59
N ARG A 103 -6.20 13.88 11.08
CA ARG A 103 -5.94 14.80 12.17
C ARG A 103 -6.36 16.23 11.83
N GLU A 104 -6.10 16.65 10.61
CA GLU A 104 -6.38 18.03 10.20
C GLU A 104 -7.84 18.28 9.88
N TYR A 105 -8.57 17.25 9.50
CA TYR A 105 -9.95 17.37 9.04
C TYR A 105 -10.95 16.68 9.94
N GLY A 106 -10.46 16.01 10.99
CA GLY A 106 -11.31 15.24 11.87
C GLY A 106 -11.86 14.01 11.22
N SER A 107 -13.08 13.64 11.59
CA SER A 107 -13.77 12.49 11.02
C SER A 107 -14.30 12.85 9.64
N VAL A 108 -14.05 11.99 8.66
CA VAL A 108 -14.46 12.21 7.28
C VAL A 108 -15.22 11.01 6.78
N SER A 109 -16.38 11.23 6.16
CA SER A 109 -17.01 10.18 5.39
C SER A 109 -16.80 10.49 3.91
N LEU A 110 -16.71 9.46 3.08
CA LEU A 110 -16.39 9.65 1.67
C LEU A 110 -17.47 10.41 0.92
N GLY A 111 -18.70 10.34 1.35
CA GLY A 111 -19.77 11.12 0.76
C GLY A 111 -19.95 12.48 1.38
N ASP A 112 -19.26 12.76 2.45
CA ASP A 112 -19.52 13.94 3.24
C ASP A 112 -18.33 14.28 4.13
N LEU A 113 -17.75 15.44 3.91
CA LEU A 113 -16.59 15.88 4.67
C LEU A 113 -17.05 16.55 5.96
N VAL A 114 -16.67 15.94 7.08
CA VAL A 114 -17.00 16.48 8.40
C VAL A 114 -15.92 17.47 8.81
N PRO A 115 -16.30 18.62 9.38
CA PRO A 115 -15.31 19.56 9.85
C PRO A 115 -14.36 18.94 10.87
N ARG A 116 -13.15 19.49 10.94
CA ARG A 116 -12.15 19.01 11.87
C ARG A 116 -12.62 19.07 13.31
N ILE A 117 -12.24 18.04 14.05
CA ILE A 117 -12.49 17.94 15.48
C ILE A 117 -11.15 18.18 16.18
N ASP A 118 -11.08 19.09 17.07
CA ASP A 118 -9.85 19.41 17.79
C ASP A 118 -9.63 18.52 19.00
#